data_101acb95fe7e807999e696b72f28cba4
#
_entry.id   101acb95fe7e807999e696b72f28cba4
#
_cell.length_a   1.000
_cell.length_b   1.000
_cell.length_c   1.000
_cell.angle_alpha   90.00
_cell.angle_beta   90.00
_cell.angle_gamma   90.00
#
_symmetry.space_group_name_H-M   'P 1'
#
loop_
_entity.id
_entity.type
_entity.pdbx_description
1 polymer ?
#
loop_
_entity_poly.entity_id
_entity_poly.type
_entity_poly.pdbx_seq_one_letter_code
_entity_poly.pdbx_strand_id
1 'polypeptide(L)'
;MSVQDPRALPTDDVVVLDAVKGRLPNWWHMPVALSIFALIALAGFWLGAVPGHDSSFTIARESMFTDMGVPQRIALPAQATSLVLGLLLVVLAALTWVAQAKNMAWPRGTKALVQILFGVLWAFDFLVWAVAGQALDLGYLLQATLALAVPLVFGALSGVLSERAGVVNIAIEGQLLLGAFGAALVGSMTGSPWIGMLAAPIVALLIGALLALF
;
A
#
# COMPACT_ATOMS: atom_id res chain seq x y z
N MET A 1 -4.31 -62.64 9.44
CA MET A 1 -3.44 -62.07 10.48
C MET A 1 -2.86 -60.78 9.91
N SER A 2 -3.58 -59.67 10.16
CA SER A 2 -3.21 -58.35 9.61
C SER A 2 -2.16 -57.74 10.52
N VAL A 3 -0.97 -57.54 9.99
CA VAL A 3 0.13 -56.83 10.66
C VAL A 3 -0.27 -55.37 10.78
N GLN A 4 -0.67 -54.94 11.98
CA GLN A 4 -0.81 -53.50 12.28
C GLN A 4 0.57 -52.86 12.23
N ASP A 5 0.70 -51.84 11.40
CA ASP A 5 1.90 -51.01 11.36
C ASP A 5 2.05 -50.27 12.72
N PRO A 6 3.11 -50.50 13.49
CA PRO A 6 3.27 -49.90 14.83
C PRO A 6 3.56 -48.37 14.76
N ARG A 7 3.61 -47.79 13.59
CA ARG A 7 3.81 -46.33 13.39
C ARG A 7 2.55 -45.58 12.99
N ALA A 8 1.41 -46.31 12.81
CA ALA A 8 0.14 -45.62 12.58
C ALA A 8 -0.31 -44.98 13.89
N LEU A 9 -0.25 -43.67 13.98
CA LEU A 9 -0.86 -42.93 15.07
C LEU A 9 -2.35 -43.29 15.12
N PRO A 10 -2.93 -43.49 16.35
CA PRO A 10 -4.34 -43.71 16.49
C PRO A 10 -5.11 -42.64 15.73
N THR A 11 -6.07 -43.07 14.91
CA THR A 11 -6.91 -42.15 14.11
C THR A 11 -7.63 -41.12 14.97
N ASP A 12 -7.84 -41.42 16.24
CA ASP A 12 -8.46 -40.53 17.22
C ASP A 12 -7.57 -39.34 17.59
N ASP A 13 -6.24 -39.51 17.62
CA ASP A 13 -5.29 -38.42 17.90
C ASP A 13 -5.20 -37.44 16.74
N VAL A 14 -5.34 -37.90 15.50
CA VAL A 14 -5.37 -37.03 14.30
C VAL A 14 -6.65 -36.19 14.28
N VAL A 15 -7.79 -36.79 14.69
CA VAL A 15 -9.07 -36.08 14.80
C VAL A 15 -9.03 -35.04 15.92
N VAL A 16 -8.36 -35.35 17.04
CA VAL A 16 -8.18 -34.41 18.17
C VAL A 16 -7.24 -33.26 17.80
N LEU A 17 -6.17 -33.52 17.03
CA LEU A 17 -5.27 -32.47 16.56
C LEU A 17 -5.94 -31.52 15.55
N ASP A 18 -6.85 -32.03 14.70
CA ASP A 18 -7.65 -31.18 13.82
C ASP A 18 -8.75 -30.42 14.58
N ALA A 19 -9.28 -30.98 15.68
CA ALA A 19 -10.25 -30.32 16.54
C ALA A 19 -9.58 -29.24 17.43
N VAL A 20 -8.33 -29.45 17.88
CA VAL A 20 -7.54 -28.47 18.64
C VAL A 20 -6.97 -27.37 17.74
N LYS A 21 -6.87 -27.57 16.45
CA LYS A 21 -6.79 -26.50 15.45
C LYS A 21 -8.13 -25.75 15.34
N GLY A 22 -8.76 -25.56 16.50
CA GLY A 22 -9.93 -24.70 16.65
C GLY A 22 -9.59 -23.37 16.02
N ARG A 23 -10.06 -23.20 14.79
CA ARG A 23 -10.11 -21.91 14.14
C ARG A 23 -10.77 -20.97 15.12
N LEU A 24 -9.96 -20.22 15.86
CA LEU A 24 -10.45 -18.97 16.41
C LEU A 24 -11.21 -18.32 15.26
N PRO A 25 -12.49 -18.06 15.39
CA PRO A 25 -13.26 -17.57 14.27
C PRO A 25 -12.61 -16.28 13.82
N ASN A 26 -11.99 -16.30 12.65
CA ASN A 26 -11.22 -15.19 12.04
C ASN A 26 -12.19 -14.07 11.56
N TRP A 27 -13.36 -14.02 12.15
CA TRP A 27 -14.51 -13.25 11.71
C TRP A 27 -14.53 -11.82 12.27
N TRP A 28 -13.90 -11.56 13.40
CA TRP A 28 -13.95 -10.26 14.08
C TRP A 28 -12.79 -9.34 13.71
N HIS A 29 -11.70 -9.85 13.14
CA HIS A 29 -10.54 -9.04 12.79
C HIS A 29 -10.86 -7.94 11.77
N MET A 30 -11.64 -8.25 10.73
CA MET A 30 -11.99 -7.29 9.70
C MET A 30 -12.87 -6.14 10.23
N PRO A 31 -14.03 -6.39 10.89
CA PRO A 31 -14.84 -5.31 11.45
C PRO A 31 -14.08 -4.47 12.48
N VAL A 32 -13.24 -5.08 13.33
CA VAL A 32 -12.43 -4.37 14.31
C VAL A 32 -11.42 -3.46 13.64
N ALA A 33 -10.68 -3.96 12.64
CA ALA A 33 -9.72 -3.14 11.90
C ALA A 33 -10.41 -1.95 11.23
N LEU A 34 -11.52 -2.16 10.52
CA LEU A 34 -12.27 -1.08 9.88
C LEU A 34 -12.81 -0.07 10.91
N SER A 35 -13.24 -0.53 12.10
CA SER A 35 -13.69 0.36 13.17
C SER A 35 -12.57 1.23 13.71
N ILE A 36 -11.37 0.68 13.90
CA ILE A 36 -10.20 1.44 14.35
C ILE A 36 -9.85 2.51 13.32
N PHE A 37 -9.78 2.17 12.04
CA PHE A 37 -9.49 3.12 10.97
C PHE A 37 -10.59 4.18 10.82
N ALA A 38 -11.87 3.82 10.98
CA ALA A 38 -12.98 4.78 10.97
C ALA A 38 -12.92 5.74 12.16
N LEU A 39 -12.53 5.28 13.34
CA LEU A 39 -12.31 6.14 14.51
C LEU A 39 -11.13 7.08 14.32
N ILE A 40 -10.03 6.60 13.72
CA ILE A 40 -8.88 7.46 13.37
C ILE A 40 -9.33 8.56 12.39
N ALA A 41 -10.13 8.23 11.38
CA ALA A 41 -10.65 9.19 10.43
C ALA A 41 -11.55 10.22 11.12
N LEU A 42 -12.54 9.78 11.90
CA LEU A 42 -13.49 10.66 12.54
C LEU A 42 -12.84 11.52 13.66
N ALA A 43 -11.99 10.92 14.51
CA ALA A 43 -11.37 11.64 15.62
C ALA A 43 -10.07 12.35 15.20
N GLY A 44 -9.23 11.71 14.38
CA GLY A 44 -7.93 12.25 13.97
C GLY A 44 -8.07 13.33 12.90
N PHE A 45 -8.77 13.03 11.80
CA PHE A 45 -8.82 13.95 10.65
C PHE A 45 -9.83 15.07 10.88
N TRP A 46 -11.05 14.76 11.35
CA TRP A 46 -12.05 15.80 11.60
C TRP A 46 -11.67 16.75 12.72
N LEU A 47 -11.23 16.24 13.89
CA LEU A 47 -10.81 17.10 15.01
C LEU A 47 -9.46 17.78 14.75
N GLY A 48 -8.60 17.13 13.95
CA GLY A 48 -7.30 17.69 13.56
C GLY A 48 -7.37 18.66 12.38
N ALA A 49 -8.51 18.73 11.68
CA ALA A 49 -8.70 19.70 10.61
C ALA A 49 -8.91 21.10 11.19
N VAL A 50 -8.13 22.08 10.71
CA VAL A 50 -8.26 23.47 11.15
C VAL A 50 -9.52 24.08 10.56
N PRO A 51 -10.45 24.61 11.38
CA PRO A 51 -11.67 25.21 10.91
C PRO A 51 -11.42 26.39 9.95
N GLY A 52 -12.20 26.49 8.88
CA GLY A 52 -12.11 27.59 7.91
C GLY A 52 -11.02 27.43 6.87
N HIS A 53 -10.31 26.30 6.83
CA HIS A 53 -9.32 26.00 5.79
C HIS A 53 -9.95 25.08 4.72
N ASP A 54 -9.73 25.45 3.45
CA ASP A 54 -10.13 24.65 2.31
C ASP A 54 -8.95 23.80 1.84
N SER A 55 -9.23 22.55 1.48
CA SER A 55 -8.31 21.68 0.79
C SER A 55 -8.51 21.81 -0.71
N SER A 56 -7.52 22.27 -1.43
CA SER A 56 -7.61 22.50 -2.87
C SER A 56 -6.90 21.39 -3.63
N PHE A 57 -7.59 20.74 -4.55
CA PHE A 57 -7.05 19.71 -5.42
C PHE A 57 -7.03 20.21 -6.86
N THR A 58 -5.84 20.24 -7.47
CA THR A 58 -5.67 20.53 -8.89
C THR A 58 -5.67 19.21 -9.65
N ILE A 59 -6.64 19.01 -10.53
CA ILE A 59 -6.83 17.74 -11.25
C ILE A 59 -6.03 17.72 -12.54
N ALA A 60 -5.94 18.87 -13.23
CA ALA A 60 -5.26 18.96 -14.50
C ALA A 60 -4.55 20.30 -14.66
N ARG A 61 -3.38 20.28 -15.26
CA ARG A 61 -2.68 21.48 -15.76
C ARG A 61 -3.35 21.94 -17.04
N GLU A 62 -3.41 23.24 -17.24
CA GLU A 62 -4.20 24.04 -18.18
C GLU A 62 -4.42 23.55 -19.63
N SER A 63 -3.72 22.54 -20.11
CA SER A 63 -3.67 22.28 -21.56
C SER A 63 -4.47 21.09 -22.09
N MET A 64 -4.90 20.16 -21.25
CA MET A 64 -5.52 18.93 -21.78
C MET A 64 -7.04 18.78 -21.54
N PHE A 65 -7.61 19.47 -20.54
CA PHE A 65 -8.99 19.22 -20.13
C PHE A 65 -9.87 20.49 -20.07
N THR A 66 -9.32 21.65 -20.44
CA THR A 66 -10.07 22.92 -20.52
C THR A 66 -11.26 22.83 -21.47
N ASP A 67 -11.11 22.10 -22.56
CA ASP A 67 -12.17 21.95 -23.57
C ASP A 67 -13.28 20.98 -23.13
N MET A 68 -13.07 20.16 -22.10
CA MET A 68 -14.03 19.20 -21.57
C MET A 68 -14.85 19.73 -20.39
N GLY A 69 -14.68 20.99 -19.99
CA GLY A 69 -15.44 21.60 -18.89
C GLY A 69 -15.14 21.01 -17.51
N VAL A 70 -14.04 20.28 -17.35
CA VAL A 70 -13.61 19.73 -16.06
C VAL A 70 -13.01 20.85 -15.21
N PRO A 71 -13.48 21.06 -13.96
CA PRO A 71 -12.90 22.09 -13.10
C PRO A 71 -11.42 21.78 -12.84
N GLN A 72 -10.56 22.73 -13.15
CA GLN A 72 -9.11 22.58 -12.95
C GLN A 72 -8.73 22.45 -11.49
N ARG A 73 -9.52 23.06 -10.61
CA ARG A 73 -9.32 23.05 -9.17
C ARG A 73 -10.64 22.77 -8.45
N ILE A 74 -10.60 21.82 -7.54
CA ILE A 74 -11.70 21.54 -6.61
C ILE A 74 -11.24 21.99 -5.24
N ALA A 75 -11.95 22.95 -4.64
CA ALA A 75 -11.76 23.35 -3.26
C ALA A 75 -12.85 22.71 -2.41
N LEU A 76 -12.46 22.01 -1.36
CA LEU A 76 -13.34 21.33 -0.42
C LEU A 76 -13.08 21.88 0.98
N PRO A 77 -14.13 22.26 1.75
CA PRO A 77 -13.95 22.66 3.13
C PRO A 77 -13.43 21.45 3.94
N ALA A 78 -12.17 21.52 4.40
CA ALA A 78 -11.48 20.37 4.96
C ALA A 78 -12.27 19.72 6.11
N GLN A 79 -12.69 20.51 7.09
CA GLN A 79 -13.38 20.01 8.27
C GLN A 79 -14.75 19.38 7.96
N ALA A 80 -15.56 20.02 7.12
CA ALA A 80 -16.88 19.49 6.75
C ALA A 80 -16.75 18.21 5.92
N THR A 81 -15.80 18.18 5.00
CA THR A 81 -15.55 17.02 4.14
C THR A 81 -15.04 15.83 4.97
N SER A 82 -14.07 16.03 5.87
CA SER A 82 -13.60 14.97 6.76
C SER A 82 -14.68 14.47 7.70
N LEU A 83 -15.58 15.34 8.19
CA LEU A 83 -16.73 14.87 8.98
C LEU A 83 -17.63 13.93 8.18
N VAL A 84 -18.00 14.33 6.96
CA VAL A 84 -18.89 13.51 6.10
C VAL A 84 -18.21 12.19 5.75
N LEU A 85 -16.95 12.21 5.35
CA LEU A 85 -16.18 11.00 5.01
C LEU A 85 -15.99 10.09 6.23
N GLY A 86 -15.63 10.65 7.38
CA GLY A 86 -15.50 9.90 8.62
C GLY A 86 -16.80 9.23 9.04
N LEU A 87 -17.95 9.91 8.92
CA LEU A 87 -19.26 9.31 9.17
C LEU A 87 -19.58 8.18 8.18
N LEU A 88 -19.27 8.36 6.91
CA LEU A 88 -19.44 7.28 5.90
C LEU A 88 -18.58 6.07 6.24
N LEU A 89 -17.35 6.26 6.68
CA LEU A 89 -16.46 5.18 7.11
C LEU A 89 -17.01 4.45 8.34
N VAL A 90 -17.57 5.18 9.31
CA VAL A 90 -18.25 4.58 10.48
C VAL A 90 -19.46 3.75 10.05
N VAL A 91 -20.28 4.25 9.11
CA VAL A 91 -21.42 3.50 8.57
C VAL A 91 -20.95 2.23 7.86
N LEU A 92 -19.90 2.29 7.03
CA LEU A 92 -19.34 1.11 6.37
C LEU A 92 -18.80 0.10 7.39
N ALA A 93 -18.12 0.55 8.43
CA ALA A 93 -17.66 -0.33 9.51
C ALA A 93 -18.84 -0.97 10.25
N ALA A 94 -19.88 -0.19 10.58
CA ALA A 94 -21.09 -0.70 11.22
C ALA A 94 -21.82 -1.73 10.37
N LEU A 95 -21.89 -1.55 9.05
CA LEU A 95 -22.48 -2.52 8.13
C LEU A 95 -21.73 -3.86 8.17
N THR A 96 -20.40 -3.84 8.31
CA THR A 96 -19.63 -5.10 8.47
C THR A 96 -19.94 -5.80 9.79
N TRP A 97 -20.16 -5.07 10.89
CA TRP A 97 -20.61 -5.62 12.16
C TRP A 97 -22.01 -6.22 12.08
N VAL A 98 -22.96 -5.53 11.44
CA VAL A 98 -24.34 -6.05 11.26
C VAL A 98 -24.33 -7.30 10.39
N ALA A 99 -23.59 -7.30 9.30
CA ALA A 99 -23.45 -8.47 8.44
C ALA A 99 -22.89 -9.68 9.20
N GLN A 100 -21.92 -9.41 10.07
CA GLN A 100 -21.31 -10.42 10.92
C GLN A 100 -22.27 -10.94 11.98
N ALA A 101 -22.96 -10.06 12.70
CA ALA A 101 -23.91 -10.44 13.75
C ALA A 101 -25.09 -11.25 13.20
N LYS A 102 -25.50 -10.98 11.96
CA LYS A 102 -26.56 -11.73 11.27
C LYS A 102 -26.06 -12.97 10.53
N ASN A 103 -24.79 -13.35 10.67
CA ASN A 103 -24.15 -14.45 9.95
C ASN A 103 -24.40 -14.39 8.43
N MET A 104 -24.48 -13.19 7.86
CA MET A 104 -24.70 -13.01 6.42
C MET A 104 -23.44 -13.45 5.66
N ALA A 105 -23.57 -14.51 4.87
CA ALA A 105 -22.49 -15.00 4.02
C ALA A 105 -22.32 -14.09 2.81
N TRP A 106 -21.58 -13.02 2.98
CA TRP A 106 -21.25 -12.13 1.83
C TRP A 106 -20.33 -12.87 0.85
N PRO A 107 -20.61 -12.80 -0.44
CA PRO A 107 -19.73 -13.31 -1.46
C PRO A 107 -18.36 -12.62 -1.37
N ARG A 108 -17.30 -13.32 -1.78
CA ARG A 108 -15.93 -12.80 -1.73
C ARG A 108 -15.79 -11.44 -2.43
N GLY A 109 -16.52 -11.25 -3.55
CA GLY A 109 -16.53 -9.99 -4.29
C GLY A 109 -17.09 -8.81 -3.48
N THR A 110 -18.19 -9.00 -2.75
CA THR A 110 -18.78 -7.94 -1.92
C THR A 110 -17.86 -7.55 -0.76
N LYS A 111 -17.20 -8.52 -0.13
CA LYS A 111 -16.20 -8.24 0.91
C LYS A 111 -15.04 -7.41 0.36
N ALA A 112 -14.49 -7.82 -0.77
CA ALA A 112 -13.41 -7.09 -1.43
C ALA A 112 -13.84 -5.67 -1.85
N LEU A 113 -15.05 -5.51 -2.40
CA LEU A 113 -15.59 -4.21 -2.77
C LEU A 113 -15.70 -3.27 -1.57
N VAL A 114 -16.25 -3.73 -0.45
CA VAL A 114 -16.38 -2.93 0.78
C VAL A 114 -15.00 -2.53 1.32
N GLN A 115 -14.03 -3.44 1.31
CA GLN A 115 -12.67 -3.14 1.75
C GLN A 115 -11.97 -2.12 0.84
N ILE A 116 -12.10 -2.27 -0.48
CA ILE A 116 -11.53 -1.34 -1.45
C ILE A 116 -12.19 0.04 -1.31
N LEU A 117 -13.52 0.08 -1.25
CA LEU A 117 -14.26 1.33 -1.08
C LEU A 117 -13.89 2.04 0.21
N PHE A 118 -13.80 1.28 1.33
CA PHE A 118 -13.37 1.81 2.61
C PHE A 118 -11.94 2.38 2.52
N GLY A 119 -11.01 1.63 1.94
CA GLY A 119 -9.61 2.06 1.80
C GLY A 119 -9.47 3.32 0.94
N VAL A 120 -10.21 3.42 -0.16
CA VAL A 120 -10.22 4.60 -1.05
C VAL A 120 -10.80 5.82 -0.32
N LEU A 121 -11.93 5.67 0.37
CA LEU A 121 -12.54 6.77 1.14
C LEU A 121 -11.64 7.22 2.28
N TRP A 122 -11.01 6.29 2.99
CA TRP A 122 -10.08 6.60 4.07
C TRP A 122 -8.84 7.35 3.56
N ALA A 123 -8.26 6.89 2.45
CA ALA A 123 -7.12 7.55 1.84
C ALA A 123 -7.48 8.97 1.33
N PHE A 124 -8.68 9.13 0.78
CA PHE A 124 -9.17 10.43 0.35
C PHE A 124 -9.40 11.38 1.54
N ASP A 125 -9.99 10.91 2.64
CA ASP A 125 -10.16 11.68 3.86
C ASP A 125 -8.82 12.12 4.46
N PHE A 126 -7.85 11.21 4.48
CA PHE A 126 -6.48 11.54 4.86
C PHE A 126 -5.88 12.65 3.99
N LEU A 127 -6.07 12.59 2.66
CA LEU A 127 -5.59 13.64 1.75
C LEU A 127 -6.28 14.98 2.00
N VAL A 128 -7.59 14.98 2.23
CA VAL A 128 -8.35 16.20 2.56
C VAL A 128 -7.81 16.84 3.83
N TRP A 129 -7.56 16.05 4.86
CA TRP A 129 -6.98 16.55 6.11
C TRP A 129 -5.54 17.04 5.93
N ALA A 130 -4.69 16.26 5.26
CA ALA A 130 -3.27 16.58 5.10
C ALA A 130 -3.01 17.82 4.25
N VAL A 131 -3.94 18.16 3.35
CA VAL A 131 -3.86 19.30 2.43
C VAL A 131 -4.65 20.51 2.93
N ALA A 132 -5.21 20.45 4.13
CA ALA A 132 -6.00 21.56 4.68
C ALA A 132 -5.22 22.89 4.68
N GLY A 133 -5.75 23.90 4.02
CA GLY A 133 -5.10 25.21 3.84
C GLY A 133 -4.05 25.25 2.71
N GLN A 134 -3.87 24.18 1.96
CA GLN A 134 -2.89 24.07 0.88
C GLN A 134 -3.54 23.62 -0.43
N ALA A 135 -2.75 23.60 -1.51
CA ALA A 135 -3.17 23.08 -2.80
C ALA A 135 -2.30 21.86 -3.18
N LEU A 136 -2.94 20.75 -3.52
CA LEU A 136 -2.29 19.54 -4.00
C LEU A 136 -2.55 19.37 -5.49
N ASP A 137 -1.47 19.25 -6.26
CA ASP A 137 -1.55 18.84 -7.66
C ASP A 137 -1.56 17.31 -7.74
N LEU A 138 -2.71 16.74 -8.08
CA LEU A 138 -2.89 15.28 -8.19
C LEU A 138 -2.07 14.70 -9.35
N GLY A 139 -1.87 15.46 -10.43
CA GLY A 139 -1.04 15.05 -11.55
C GLY A 139 0.43 14.92 -11.13
N TYR A 140 0.93 15.91 -10.41
CA TYR A 140 2.29 15.85 -9.86
C TYR A 140 2.45 14.72 -8.84
N LEU A 141 1.47 14.53 -7.94
CA LEU A 141 1.49 13.43 -6.97
C LEU A 141 1.56 12.08 -7.66
N LEU A 142 0.74 11.86 -8.70
CA LEU A 142 0.75 10.61 -9.46
C LEU A 142 2.09 10.40 -10.18
N GLN A 143 2.61 11.43 -10.83
CA GLN A 143 3.91 11.39 -11.51
C GLN A 143 5.04 11.08 -10.53
N ALA A 144 5.08 11.75 -9.38
CA ALA A 144 6.09 11.51 -8.34
C ALA A 144 5.97 10.08 -7.77
N THR A 145 4.75 9.61 -7.52
CA THR A 145 4.50 8.25 -7.05
C THR A 145 4.99 7.21 -8.04
N LEU A 146 4.69 7.38 -9.33
CA LEU A 146 5.18 6.48 -10.37
C LEU A 146 6.70 6.50 -10.48
N ALA A 147 7.31 7.69 -10.43
CA ALA A 147 8.76 7.83 -10.49
C ALA A 147 9.46 7.13 -9.32
N LEU A 148 8.89 7.21 -8.11
CA LEU A 148 9.42 6.51 -6.93
C LEU A 148 9.10 5.02 -6.92
N ALA A 149 7.99 4.59 -7.52
CA ALA A 149 7.60 3.18 -7.59
C ALA A 149 8.52 2.37 -8.51
N VAL A 150 9.03 2.98 -9.59
CA VAL A 150 9.87 2.28 -10.58
C VAL A 150 11.11 1.61 -9.94
N PRO A 151 11.96 2.32 -9.18
CA PRO A 151 13.11 1.68 -8.54
C PRO A 151 12.71 0.58 -7.54
N LEU A 152 11.60 0.77 -6.81
CA LEU A 152 11.09 -0.22 -5.85
C LEU A 152 10.64 -1.51 -6.56
N VAL A 153 9.93 -1.38 -7.69
CA VAL A 153 9.50 -2.53 -8.50
C VAL A 153 10.71 -3.29 -9.03
N PHE A 154 11.72 -2.60 -9.58
CA PHE A 154 12.94 -3.25 -10.06
C PHE A 154 13.74 -3.89 -8.93
N GLY A 155 13.81 -3.26 -7.75
CA GLY A 155 14.41 -3.85 -6.56
C GLY A 155 13.70 -5.14 -6.14
N ALA A 156 12.38 -5.13 -6.08
CA ALA A 156 11.59 -6.32 -5.74
C ALA A 156 11.76 -7.45 -6.77
N LEU A 157 11.77 -7.13 -8.06
CA LEU A 157 12.02 -8.11 -9.12
C LEU A 157 13.42 -8.70 -9.03
N SER A 158 14.43 -7.89 -8.72
CA SER A 158 15.80 -8.36 -8.48
C SER A 158 15.86 -9.35 -7.32
N GLY A 159 15.13 -9.08 -6.23
CA GLY A 159 15.00 -10.01 -5.09
C GLY A 159 14.40 -11.34 -5.48
N VAL A 160 13.26 -11.32 -6.21
CA VAL A 160 12.60 -12.54 -6.69
C VAL A 160 13.51 -13.37 -7.61
N LEU A 161 14.26 -12.71 -8.50
CA LEU A 161 15.19 -13.39 -9.40
C LEU A 161 16.36 -14.04 -8.63
N SER A 162 16.91 -13.36 -7.65
CA SER A 162 17.96 -13.88 -6.78
C SER A 162 17.49 -15.09 -5.99
N GLU A 163 16.32 -15.04 -5.39
CA GLU A 163 15.73 -16.16 -4.65
C GLU A 163 15.49 -17.37 -5.54
N ARG A 164 15.02 -17.16 -6.78
CA ARG A 164 14.85 -18.25 -7.76
C ARG A 164 16.16 -18.86 -8.21
N ALA A 165 17.26 -18.11 -8.17
CA ALA A 165 18.59 -18.60 -8.42
C ALA A 165 19.22 -19.30 -7.19
N GLY A 166 18.50 -19.37 -6.06
CA GLY A 166 18.96 -20.00 -4.82
C GLY A 166 19.86 -19.09 -3.96
N VAL A 167 19.93 -17.79 -4.26
CA VAL A 167 20.73 -16.81 -3.52
C VAL A 167 19.80 -15.79 -2.89
N VAL A 168 19.87 -15.65 -1.56
CA VAL A 168 19.14 -14.59 -0.85
C VAL A 168 19.98 -13.31 -0.87
N ASN A 169 19.57 -12.33 -1.66
CA ASN A 169 20.24 -11.04 -1.73
C ASN A 169 19.67 -10.06 -0.70
N ILE A 170 20.35 -9.93 0.44
CA ILE A 170 19.98 -8.99 1.52
C ILE A 170 20.45 -7.55 1.24
N ALA A 171 21.28 -7.34 0.22
CA ALA A 171 21.94 -6.04 -0.03
C ALA A 171 21.33 -5.26 -1.21
N ILE A 172 20.10 -5.57 -1.64
CA ILE A 172 19.44 -4.94 -2.80
C ILE A 172 19.41 -3.42 -2.67
N GLU A 173 19.06 -2.90 -1.48
CA GLU A 173 19.03 -1.46 -1.24
C GLU A 173 20.41 -0.82 -1.38
N GLY A 174 21.46 -1.46 -0.85
CA GLY A 174 22.84 -1.02 -0.99
C GLY A 174 23.31 -1.01 -2.45
N GLN A 175 22.92 -2.02 -3.23
CA GLN A 175 23.24 -2.10 -4.66
C GLN A 175 22.55 -0.98 -5.45
N LEU A 176 21.28 -0.68 -5.16
CA LEU A 176 20.54 0.43 -5.79
C LEU A 176 21.16 1.78 -5.44
N LEU A 177 21.50 2.01 -4.16
CA LEU A 177 22.13 3.25 -3.71
C LEU A 177 23.51 3.46 -4.33
N LEU A 178 24.35 2.42 -4.36
CA LEU A 178 25.69 2.50 -4.95
C LEU A 178 25.63 2.65 -6.48
N GLY A 179 24.66 2.00 -7.14
CA GLY A 179 24.39 2.21 -8.56
C GLY A 179 24.00 3.65 -8.85
N ALA A 180 23.10 4.23 -8.07
CA ALA A 180 22.68 5.62 -8.20
C ALA A 180 23.83 6.60 -7.93
N PHE A 181 24.64 6.34 -6.89
CA PHE A 181 25.84 7.13 -6.59
C PHE A 181 26.87 7.05 -7.73
N GLY A 182 27.14 5.86 -8.27
CA GLY A 182 28.03 5.66 -9.41
C GLY A 182 27.55 6.40 -10.65
N ALA A 183 26.25 6.37 -10.94
CA ALA A 183 25.65 7.13 -12.02
C ALA A 183 25.85 8.64 -11.84
N ALA A 184 25.59 9.16 -10.65
CA ALA A 184 25.77 10.59 -10.35
C ALA A 184 27.24 11.01 -10.45
N LEU A 185 28.16 10.21 -9.90
CA LEU A 185 29.60 10.48 -9.92
C LEU A 185 30.13 10.52 -11.36
N VAL A 186 29.90 9.45 -12.13
CA VAL A 186 30.39 9.37 -13.52
C VAL A 186 29.71 10.39 -14.41
N GLY A 187 28.40 10.62 -14.23
CA GLY A 187 27.66 11.65 -14.96
C GLY A 187 28.18 13.05 -14.70
N SER A 188 28.55 13.38 -13.46
CA SER A 188 29.12 14.68 -13.11
C SER A 188 30.56 14.84 -13.63
N MET A 189 31.36 13.78 -13.58
CA MET A 189 32.74 13.80 -14.09
C MET A 189 32.81 13.93 -15.61
N THR A 190 31.88 13.32 -16.34
CA THR A 190 31.84 13.31 -17.81
C THR A 190 30.96 14.42 -18.39
N GLY A 191 30.17 15.11 -17.55
CA GLY A 191 29.18 16.09 -18.00
C GLY A 191 28.01 15.47 -18.80
N SER A 192 27.89 14.15 -18.84
CA SER A 192 26.89 13.42 -19.61
C SER A 192 26.01 12.50 -18.74
N PRO A 193 24.71 12.80 -18.64
CA PRO A 193 23.79 11.92 -17.89
C PRO A 193 23.71 10.50 -18.48
N TRP A 194 23.89 10.39 -19.79
CA TRP A 194 23.85 9.09 -20.48
C TRP A 194 25.00 8.16 -20.09
N ILE A 195 26.22 8.71 -19.96
CA ILE A 195 27.39 7.95 -19.50
C ILE A 195 27.20 7.55 -18.03
N GLY A 196 26.66 8.45 -17.21
CA GLY A 196 26.28 8.13 -15.82
C GLY A 196 25.28 6.99 -15.74
N MET A 197 24.23 7.00 -16.57
CA MET A 197 23.23 5.95 -16.62
C MET A 197 23.84 4.58 -16.99
N LEU A 198 24.80 4.53 -17.90
CA LEU A 198 25.52 3.30 -18.25
C LEU A 198 26.46 2.83 -17.15
N ALA A 199 26.97 3.72 -16.33
CA ALA A 199 27.83 3.38 -15.19
C ALA A 199 27.06 2.72 -14.03
N ALA A 200 25.78 3.06 -13.85
CA ALA A 200 24.95 2.53 -12.75
C ALA A 200 24.94 0.99 -12.66
N PRO A 201 24.59 0.25 -13.73
CA PRO A 201 24.55 -1.21 -13.69
C PRO A 201 25.95 -1.82 -13.50
N ILE A 202 27.02 -1.18 -13.98
CA ILE A 202 28.39 -1.66 -13.80
C ILE A 202 28.78 -1.58 -12.32
N VAL A 203 28.50 -0.45 -11.66
CA VAL A 203 28.78 -0.29 -10.23
C VAL A 203 27.95 -1.26 -9.39
N ALA A 204 26.66 -1.41 -9.68
CA ALA A 204 25.78 -2.35 -8.99
C ALA A 204 26.25 -3.81 -9.16
N LEU A 205 26.72 -4.17 -10.35
CA LEU A 205 27.25 -5.50 -10.66
C LEU A 205 28.56 -5.78 -9.90
N LEU A 206 29.45 -4.82 -9.81
CA LEU A 206 30.70 -4.95 -9.04
C LEU A 206 30.41 -5.21 -7.55
N ILE A 207 29.45 -4.49 -6.98
CA ILE A 207 29.02 -4.73 -5.59
C ILE A 207 28.35 -6.09 -5.43
N GLY A 208 27.51 -6.49 -6.38
CA GLY A 208 26.89 -7.82 -6.38
C GLY A 208 27.92 -8.93 -6.47
N ALA A 209 28.93 -8.76 -7.32
CA ALA A 209 30.04 -9.71 -7.44
C ALA A 209 30.89 -9.81 -6.16
N LEU A 210 31.14 -8.65 -5.50
CA LEU A 210 31.85 -8.62 -4.23
C LEU A 210 31.07 -9.38 -3.14
N LEU A 211 29.75 -9.18 -3.07
CA LEU A 211 28.88 -9.88 -2.11
C LEU A 211 28.79 -11.39 -2.38
N ALA A 212 28.92 -11.80 -3.63
CA ALA A 212 28.90 -13.22 -4.00
C ALA A 212 30.18 -13.97 -3.61
N LEU A 213 31.24 -13.26 -3.19
CA LEU A 213 32.49 -13.86 -2.71
C LEU A 213 32.46 -14.26 -1.21
N PHE A 214 31.44 -13.79 -0.49
CA PHE A 214 31.23 -14.07 0.94
C PHE A 214 30.02 -14.94 1.19
#